data_6c06cf6ad4f183354d5e63f2bb97a86f
#
_entry.id   6c06cf6ad4f183354d5e63f2bb97a86f
#
_cell.length_a   1.000
_cell.length_b   1.000
_cell.length_c   1.000
_cell.angle_alpha   90.00
_cell.angle_beta   90.00
_cell.angle_gamma   90.00
#
_symmetry.space_group_name_H-M   'P 1'
#
loop_
_entity.id
_entity.type
_entity.pdbx_description
1 polymer ?
#
loop_
_entity_poly.entity_id
_entity_poly.type
_entity_poly.pdbx_seq_one_letter_code
_entity_poly.pdbx_strand_id
1 'polypeptide(L)'
;MVRFTHPQLFYLFIPFIIFLIWNVISLKRIKKNLDAIAIGKIRNFLLNRILFSRIHLKSFLIILGTIFLIIASVGPQIGTKLTELKRMGVDVVILLDTSTSMDAVDVKPSRIEKAKYELSRLINNLKGDRIGLVVFAGSAHLHMPLTTDYAAAKLFLNSINTQMVTNKGTDLSAAMSLALDNIASENDKYKVLILVSDGEDHQGKALELAAEAKDKRITIHTLGVGTPAGGPIPVFDKQGNQAFKKDNSGKIVTTMVNDGILNEIAMITGGKYIRVENQANAIGPLLSELENM
;
A
#
# COMPACT_ATOMS: atom_id res chain seq x y z
N MET A 1 -10.73 -11.91 21.17
CA MET A 1 -10.93 -11.31 22.52
C MET A 1 -12.39 -10.88 22.64
N VAL A 2 -13.04 -11.23 23.78
CA VAL A 2 -14.39 -10.73 24.08
C VAL A 2 -14.23 -9.32 24.67
N ARG A 3 -14.89 -8.34 24.09
CA ARG A 3 -14.99 -6.97 24.64
C ARG A 3 -16.41 -6.76 25.14
N PHE A 4 -16.54 -5.96 26.19
CA PHE A 4 -17.84 -5.57 26.73
C PHE A 4 -18.06 -4.07 26.45
N THR A 5 -19.22 -3.72 25.88
CA THR A 5 -19.54 -2.33 25.53
C THR A 5 -19.72 -1.48 26.80
N HIS A 6 -20.36 -2.06 27.83
CA HIS A 6 -20.66 -1.37 29.08
C HIS A 6 -20.25 -2.18 30.31
N PRO A 7 -18.93 -2.29 30.60
CA PRO A 7 -18.44 -3.11 31.73
C PRO A 7 -18.97 -2.62 33.08
N GLN A 8 -19.35 -1.36 33.17
CA GLN A 8 -19.96 -0.77 34.38
C GLN A 8 -21.26 -1.45 34.80
N LEU A 9 -22.01 -2.04 33.84
CA LEU A 9 -23.29 -2.71 34.13
C LEU A 9 -23.12 -4.04 34.88
N PHE A 10 -21.88 -4.54 35.08
CA PHE A 10 -21.64 -5.65 36.02
C PHE A 10 -22.07 -5.31 37.45
N TYR A 11 -22.11 -4.05 37.84
CA TYR A 11 -22.65 -3.65 39.15
C TYR A 11 -24.12 -4.04 39.35
N LEU A 12 -24.87 -4.30 38.28
CA LEU A 12 -26.26 -4.81 38.39
C LEU A 12 -26.35 -6.21 39.02
N PHE A 13 -25.26 -6.95 39.11
CA PHE A 13 -25.23 -8.19 39.88
C PHE A 13 -25.41 -7.97 41.38
N ILE A 14 -25.07 -6.82 41.93
CA ILE A 14 -25.24 -6.51 43.37
C ILE A 14 -26.74 -6.50 43.75
N PRO A 15 -27.61 -5.68 43.16
CA PRO A 15 -29.05 -5.73 43.45
C PRO A 15 -29.66 -7.08 43.06
N PHE A 16 -29.13 -7.76 42.06
CA PHE A 16 -29.59 -9.11 41.68
C PHE A 16 -29.32 -10.14 42.80
N ILE A 17 -28.16 -10.11 43.44
CA ILE A 17 -27.83 -10.98 44.56
C ILE A 17 -28.81 -10.70 45.73
N ILE A 18 -29.10 -9.44 46.03
CA ILE A 18 -30.06 -9.04 47.05
C ILE A 18 -31.43 -9.62 46.72
N PHE A 19 -31.88 -9.53 45.48
CA PHE A 19 -33.13 -10.10 44.97
C PHE A 19 -33.17 -11.64 45.13
N LEU A 20 -32.07 -12.34 44.82
CA LEU A 20 -31.94 -13.79 45.03
C LEU A 20 -32.12 -14.18 46.51
N ILE A 21 -31.44 -13.50 47.41
CA ILE A 21 -31.57 -13.74 48.85
C ILE A 21 -33.02 -13.50 49.29
N TRP A 22 -33.63 -12.41 48.88
CA TRP A 22 -35.02 -12.10 49.15
C TRP A 22 -35.97 -13.18 48.65
N ASN A 23 -35.77 -13.67 47.44
CA ASN A 23 -36.57 -14.72 46.84
C ASN A 23 -36.52 -16.02 47.64
N VAL A 24 -35.30 -16.43 48.06
CA VAL A 24 -35.12 -17.63 48.90
C VAL A 24 -35.78 -17.46 50.28
N ILE A 25 -35.63 -16.30 50.89
CA ILE A 25 -36.25 -16.00 52.20
C ILE A 25 -37.79 -15.99 52.05
N SER A 26 -38.30 -15.38 51.00
CA SER A 26 -39.73 -15.33 50.74
C SER A 26 -40.35 -16.73 50.56
N LEU A 27 -39.72 -17.60 49.78
CA LEU A 27 -40.17 -18.98 49.59
C LEU A 27 -40.17 -19.77 50.91
N LYS A 28 -39.13 -19.59 51.75
CA LYS A 28 -39.11 -20.23 53.07
C LYS A 28 -40.18 -19.68 54.00
N ARG A 29 -40.48 -18.36 53.97
CA ARG A 29 -41.55 -17.73 54.77
C ARG A 29 -42.94 -18.23 54.33
N ILE A 30 -43.19 -18.32 53.02
CA ILE A 30 -44.45 -18.88 52.49
C ILE A 30 -44.70 -20.28 53.02
N LYS A 31 -43.66 -21.15 52.97
CA LYS A 31 -43.78 -22.53 53.47
C LYS A 31 -44.04 -22.55 54.99
N LYS A 32 -43.30 -21.74 55.77
CA LYS A 32 -43.49 -21.64 57.20
C LYS A 32 -44.88 -21.10 57.58
N ASN A 33 -45.40 -20.11 56.91
CA ASN A 33 -46.71 -19.53 57.17
C ASN A 33 -47.84 -20.53 56.82
N LEU A 34 -47.69 -21.29 55.74
CA LEU A 34 -48.61 -22.36 55.40
C LEU A 34 -48.64 -23.48 56.45
N ASP A 35 -47.47 -23.85 56.96
CA ASP A 35 -47.33 -24.84 58.04
C ASP A 35 -47.98 -24.36 59.38
N ALA A 36 -48.02 -23.02 59.63
CA ALA A 36 -48.63 -22.43 60.82
C ALA A 36 -50.15 -22.30 60.77
N ILE A 37 -50.71 -22.12 59.57
CA ILE A 37 -52.17 -21.86 59.37
C ILE A 37 -52.97 -23.17 59.23
N ALA A 38 -52.38 -24.25 58.77
CA ALA A 38 -53.06 -25.47 58.46
C ALA A 38 -52.60 -26.63 59.34
N ILE A 39 -53.52 -27.14 60.18
CA ILE A 39 -53.28 -28.29 61.04
C ILE A 39 -54.07 -29.50 60.50
N GLY A 40 -53.40 -30.69 60.46
CA GLY A 40 -54.06 -31.97 60.12
C GLY A 40 -54.50 -32.17 58.67
N LYS A 41 -55.68 -32.65 58.44
CA LYS A 41 -56.23 -33.00 57.10
C LYS A 41 -56.33 -31.78 56.15
N ILE A 42 -56.60 -30.59 56.68
CA ILE A 42 -56.69 -29.33 55.94
C ILE A 42 -55.34 -28.95 55.31
N ARG A 43 -54.28 -29.21 56.02
CA ARG A 43 -52.91 -28.97 55.51
C ARG A 43 -52.63 -29.77 54.24
N ASN A 44 -52.91 -31.08 54.27
CA ASN A 44 -52.68 -31.95 53.10
C ASN A 44 -53.58 -31.57 51.91
N PHE A 45 -54.78 -31.11 52.14
CA PHE A 45 -55.65 -30.63 51.07
C PHE A 45 -55.19 -29.32 50.42
N LEU A 46 -54.73 -28.37 51.23
CA LEU A 46 -54.18 -27.09 50.75
C LEU A 46 -52.82 -27.28 50.08
N LEU A 47 -51.92 -28.09 50.63
CA LEU A 47 -50.61 -28.37 50.06
C LEU A 47 -50.67 -29.11 48.73
N ASN A 48 -51.62 -30.05 48.58
CA ASN A 48 -51.88 -30.76 47.32
C ASN A 48 -52.44 -29.86 46.19
N ARG A 49 -53.15 -28.79 46.54
CA ARG A 49 -53.61 -27.79 45.55
C ARG A 49 -52.52 -26.77 45.19
N ILE A 50 -51.56 -26.48 46.09
CA ILE A 50 -50.48 -25.58 45.80
C ILE A 50 -49.37 -26.38 45.14
N LEU A 51 -49.27 -26.27 43.84
CA LEU A 51 -48.21 -26.89 43.04
C LEU A 51 -46.88 -26.16 43.31
N PHE A 52 -46.19 -26.51 44.42
CA PHE A 52 -44.87 -25.95 44.77
C PHE A 52 -43.88 -26.03 43.59
N SER A 53 -43.97 -27.09 42.79
CA SER A 53 -43.16 -27.24 41.57
C SER A 53 -43.34 -26.09 40.61
N ARG A 54 -44.57 -25.57 40.42
CA ARG A 54 -44.82 -24.40 39.55
C ARG A 54 -44.27 -23.12 40.14
N ILE A 55 -44.27 -22.95 41.45
CA ILE A 55 -43.69 -21.76 42.13
C ILE A 55 -42.20 -21.77 41.96
N HIS A 56 -41.52 -22.91 42.17
CA HIS A 56 -40.10 -23.05 41.95
C HIS A 56 -39.70 -22.86 40.51
N LEU A 57 -40.45 -23.43 39.55
CA LEU A 57 -40.23 -23.24 38.12
C LEU A 57 -40.36 -21.77 37.72
N LYS A 58 -41.39 -21.07 38.22
CA LYS A 58 -41.59 -19.64 37.95
C LYS A 58 -40.43 -18.80 38.50
N SER A 59 -40.01 -19.04 39.74
CA SER A 59 -38.83 -18.37 40.34
C SER A 59 -37.56 -18.64 39.54
N PHE A 60 -37.36 -19.89 39.13
CA PHE A 60 -36.18 -20.26 38.31
C PHE A 60 -36.19 -19.52 36.98
N LEU A 61 -37.31 -19.45 36.26
CA LEU A 61 -37.40 -18.74 34.98
C LEU A 61 -37.16 -17.23 35.14
N ILE A 62 -37.67 -16.61 36.20
CA ILE A 62 -37.44 -15.19 36.50
C ILE A 62 -35.94 -14.95 36.75
N ILE A 63 -35.29 -15.77 37.55
CA ILE A 63 -33.88 -15.68 37.85
C ILE A 63 -33.04 -15.83 36.56
N LEU A 64 -33.33 -16.85 35.78
CA LEU A 64 -32.66 -17.14 34.50
C LEU A 64 -32.82 -15.95 33.52
N GLY A 65 -34.05 -15.46 33.37
CA GLY A 65 -34.35 -14.31 32.52
C GLY A 65 -33.58 -13.03 32.94
N THR A 66 -33.51 -12.79 34.27
CA THR A 66 -32.76 -11.63 34.79
C THR A 66 -31.28 -11.76 34.53
N ILE A 67 -30.69 -12.95 34.67
CA ILE A 67 -29.26 -13.19 34.32
C ILE A 67 -29.01 -12.88 32.84
N PHE A 68 -29.85 -13.39 31.92
CA PHE A 68 -29.71 -13.12 30.50
C PHE A 68 -29.87 -11.63 30.17
N LEU A 69 -30.78 -10.92 30.84
CA LEU A 69 -30.94 -9.47 30.70
C LEU A 69 -29.68 -8.71 31.14
N ILE A 70 -29.06 -9.08 32.26
CA ILE A 70 -27.81 -8.44 32.71
C ILE A 70 -26.70 -8.71 31.70
N ILE A 71 -26.53 -9.95 31.24
CA ILE A 71 -25.50 -10.30 30.25
C ILE A 71 -25.74 -9.54 28.96
N ALA A 72 -26.97 -9.45 28.48
CA ALA A 72 -27.33 -8.70 27.28
C ALA A 72 -27.03 -7.20 27.44
N SER A 73 -27.32 -6.62 28.60
CA SER A 73 -27.06 -5.20 28.89
C SER A 73 -25.57 -4.86 28.91
N VAL A 74 -24.71 -5.78 29.35
CA VAL A 74 -23.26 -5.62 29.35
C VAL A 74 -22.71 -5.60 27.90
N GLY A 75 -23.46 -6.15 26.92
CA GLY A 75 -23.16 -6.12 25.50
C GLY A 75 -21.85 -6.84 25.15
N PRO A 76 -21.79 -8.18 25.27
CA PRO A 76 -20.60 -8.92 24.83
C PRO A 76 -20.43 -8.81 23.32
N GLN A 77 -19.35 -8.19 22.88
CA GLN A 77 -18.96 -8.10 21.47
C GLN A 77 -17.95 -9.19 21.16
N ILE A 78 -18.34 -10.13 20.31
CA ILE A 78 -17.45 -11.10 19.71
C ILE A 78 -17.15 -10.56 18.30
N GLY A 79 -16.05 -9.80 18.17
CA GLY A 79 -15.63 -9.24 16.91
C GLY A 79 -14.17 -9.58 16.63
N THR A 80 -13.84 -9.86 15.39
CA THR A 80 -12.48 -9.76 14.88
C THR A 80 -12.07 -8.30 14.95
N LYS A 81 -10.96 -7.98 15.62
CA LYS A 81 -10.31 -6.69 15.37
C LYS A 81 -10.03 -6.65 13.87
N LEU A 82 -10.68 -5.77 13.16
CA LEU A 82 -10.08 -5.20 11.96
C LEU A 82 -8.83 -4.47 12.46
N THR A 83 -7.71 -5.15 12.48
CA THR A 83 -6.44 -4.49 12.50
C THR A 83 -6.41 -3.80 11.14
N GLU A 84 -6.59 -2.48 11.12
CA GLU A 84 -6.11 -1.70 9.99
C GLU A 84 -4.63 -2.08 9.88
N LEU A 85 -4.32 -2.94 8.94
CA LEU A 85 -2.98 -3.03 8.41
C LEU A 85 -2.74 -1.63 7.83
N LYS A 86 -2.15 -0.74 8.64
CA LYS A 86 -1.55 0.48 8.13
C LYS A 86 -0.49 -0.01 7.14
N ARG A 87 -0.84 -0.08 5.85
CA ARG A 87 0.15 -0.14 4.80
C ARG A 87 1.06 1.04 5.05
N MET A 88 2.27 0.78 5.43
CA MET A 88 3.32 1.79 5.46
C MET A 88 3.70 1.99 4.00
N GLY A 89 3.01 2.91 3.31
CA GLY A 89 3.20 3.13 1.87
C GLY A 89 4.69 3.22 1.50
N VAL A 90 5.00 2.88 0.26
CA VAL A 90 6.34 2.89 -0.31
C VAL A 90 6.69 4.32 -0.76
N ASP A 91 7.95 4.72 -0.60
CA ASP A 91 8.48 5.93 -1.21
C ASP A 91 9.12 5.56 -2.56
N VAL A 92 8.51 5.98 -3.64
CA VAL A 92 8.94 5.68 -5.01
C VAL A 92 9.52 6.93 -5.66
N VAL A 93 10.79 6.91 -6.08
CA VAL A 93 11.37 7.97 -6.90
C VAL A 93 11.67 7.45 -8.30
N ILE A 94 11.07 8.08 -9.29
CA ILE A 94 11.30 7.79 -10.70
C ILE A 94 12.43 8.66 -11.23
N LEU A 95 13.43 8.02 -11.85
CA LEU A 95 14.52 8.67 -12.56
C LEU A 95 14.26 8.48 -14.06
N LEU A 96 13.83 9.53 -14.73
CA LEU A 96 13.46 9.46 -16.14
C LEU A 96 14.54 10.11 -17.00
N ASP A 97 15.14 9.32 -17.88
CA ASP A 97 16.08 9.77 -18.88
C ASP A 97 15.37 10.66 -19.92
N THR A 98 15.92 11.84 -20.12
CA THR A 98 15.47 12.83 -21.10
C THR A 98 16.56 13.16 -22.13
N SER A 99 17.55 12.28 -22.26
CA SER A 99 18.58 12.39 -23.31
C SER A 99 17.97 12.31 -24.70
N THR A 100 18.71 12.77 -25.69
CA THR A 100 18.20 12.81 -27.08
C THR A 100 17.98 11.42 -27.69
N SER A 101 18.59 10.37 -27.14
CA SER A 101 18.35 8.98 -27.55
C SER A 101 16.93 8.52 -27.21
N MET A 102 16.30 9.12 -26.20
CA MET A 102 14.92 8.84 -25.83
C MET A 102 13.87 9.36 -26.83
N ASP A 103 14.25 10.17 -27.81
CA ASP A 103 13.40 10.53 -28.95
C ASP A 103 13.40 9.45 -30.04
N ALA A 104 14.23 8.40 -29.96
CA ALA A 104 14.27 7.33 -30.95
C ALA A 104 12.90 6.66 -31.13
N VAL A 105 12.63 6.22 -32.36
CA VAL A 105 11.30 5.72 -32.79
C VAL A 105 11.28 4.20 -33.02
N ASP A 106 12.24 3.48 -32.50
CA ASP A 106 12.23 2.00 -32.46
C ASP A 106 11.12 1.45 -31.60
N VAL A 107 10.70 2.23 -30.59
CA VAL A 107 9.49 2.02 -29.79
C VAL A 107 8.49 3.14 -30.07
N LYS A 108 7.23 2.79 -30.33
CA LYS A 108 6.21 3.78 -30.75
C LYS A 108 5.48 4.39 -29.55
N PRO A 109 5.15 5.70 -29.61
CA PRO A 109 5.48 6.67 -30.67
C PRO A 109 6.93 7.13 -30.65
N SER A 110 7.57 7.19 -29.47
CA SER A 110 8.99 7.33 -29.21
C SER A 110 9.30 6.65 -27.85
N ARG A 111 10.57 6.45 -27.52
CA ARG A 111 10.98 5.87 -26.24
C ARG A 111 10.44 6.68 -25.06
N ILE A 112 10.61 8.01 -25.08
CA ILE A 112 10.14 8.88 -23.99
C ILE A 112 8.64 8.84 -23.82
N GLU A 113 7.87 8.86 -24.90
CA GLU A 113 6.41 8.81 -24.81
C GLU A 113 5.91 7.44 -24.34
N LYS A 114 6.57 6.36 -24.75
CA LYS A 114 6.28 5.01 -24.25
C LYS A 114 6.61 4.89 -22.75
N ALA A 115 7.75 5.42 -22.31
CA ALA A 115 8.12 5.49 -20.91
C ALA A 115 7.07 6.24 -20.09
N LYS A 116 6.65 7.44 -20.52
CA LYS A 116 5.60 8.24 -19.87
C LYS A 116 4.28 7.49 -19.78
N TYR A 117 3.90 6.77 -20.83
CA TYR A 117 2.70 5.95 -20.83
C TYR A 117 2.74 4.85 -19.76
N GLU A 118 3.83 4.07 -19.70
CA GLU A 118 3.97 3.01 -18.70
C GLU A 118 4.06 3.58 -17.28
N LEU A 119 4.78 4.67 -17.07
CA LEU A 119 4.87 5.36 -15.79
C LEU A 119 3.51 5.94 -15.33
N SER A 120 2.71 6.47 -16.26
CA SER A 120 1.36 6.93 -15.96
C SER A 120 0.47 5.77 -15.47
N ARG A 121 0.64 4.57 -16.05
CA ARG A 121 -0.04 3.36 -15.59
C ARG A 121 0.42 2.94 -14.18
N LEU A 122 1.72 3.04 -13.91
CA LEU A 122 2.27 2.79 -12.58
C LEU A 122 1.61 3.73 -11.56
N ILE A 123 1.61 5.04 -11.82
CA ILE A 123 1.02 6.04 -10.93
C ILE A 123 -0.47 5.75 -10.66
N ASN A 124 -1.22 5.26 -11.65
CA ASN A 124 -2.64 4.90 -11.48
C ASN A 124 -2.87 3.74 -10.51
N ASN A 125 -1.87 2.89 -10.30
CA ASN A 125 -1.98 1.71 -9.44
C ASN A 125 -1.41 1.93 -8.03
N LEU A 126 -0.72 3.06 -7.77
CA LEU A 126 -0.22 3.42 -6.44
C LEU A 126 -1.39 3.72 -5.48
N LYS A 127 -1.28 3.26 -4.23
CA LYS A 127 -2.32 3.45 -3.20
C LYS A 127 -1.68 3.73 -1.83
N GLY A 128 -1.57 5.01 -1.49
CA GLY A 128 -0.99 5.43 -0.22
C GLY A 128 0.54 5.60 -0.25
N ASP A 129 1.15 5.40 -1.41
CA ASP A 129 2.58 5.56 -1.66
C ASP A 129 2.91 7.02 -1.97
N ARG A 130 4.16 7.45 -1.70
CA ARG A 130 4.64 8.75 -2.17
C ARG A 130 5.45 8.56 -3.44
N ILE A 131 5.30 9.49 -4.38
CA ILE A 131 6.01 9.48 -5.65
C ILE A 131 6.79 10.77 -5.83
N GLY A 132 8.04 10.66 -6.26
CA GLY A 132 8.90 11.76 -6.68
C GLY A 132 9.41 11.56 -8.10
N LEU A 133 9.86 12.63 -8.75
CA LEU A 133 10.31 12.60 -10.13
C LEU A 133 11.65 13.34 -10.26
N VAL A 134 12.64 12.65 -10.78
CA VAL A 134 13.94 13.18 -11.20
C VAL A 134 14.05 13.03 -12.71
N VAL A 135 14.41 14.08 -13.41
CA VAL A 135 14.74 14.05 -14.85
C VAL A 135 16.23 14.20 -15.02
N PHE A 136 16.80 13.48 -15.96
CA PHE A 136 18.23 13.55 -16.21
C PHE A 136 18.59 13.39 -17.69
N ALA A 137 19.74 13.93 -18.04
CA ALA A 137 20.47 13.71 -19.28
C ALA A 137 21.96 13.84 -18.95
N GLY A 138 22.71 14.80 -19.45
CA GLY A 138 24.08 15.10 -19.00
C GLY A 138 24.16 15.77 -17.61
N SER A 139 23.04 16.04 -16.96
CA SER A 139 22.89 16.48 -15.57
C SER A 139 21.54 16.04 -15.05
N ALA A 140 21.38 15.94 -13.71
CA ALA A 140 20.14 15.52 -13.08
C ALA A 140 19.46 16.67 -12.32
N HIS A 141 18.11 16.69 -12.35
CA HIS A 141 17.31 17.72 -11.69
C HIS A 141 16.08 17.09 -11.01
N LEU A 142 15.81 17.51 -9.78
CA LEU A 142 14.57 17.16 -9.10
C LEU A 142 13.41 17.91 -9.77
N HIS A 143 12.56 17.17 -10.49
CA HIS A 143 11.43 17.73 -11.21
C HIS A 143 10.18 17.83 -10.33
N MET A 144 10.00 16.86 -9.42
CA MET A 144 8.91 16.83 -8.45
C MET A 144 9.37 16.14 -7.16
N PRO A 145 9.21 16.78 -5.98
CA PRO A 145 9.51 16.14 -4.70
C PRO A 145 8.49 15.03 -4.39
N LEU A 146 8.79 14.21 -3.38
CA LEU A 146 7.90 13.13 -2.92
C LEU A 146 6.54 13.69 -2.49
N THR A 147 5.47 13.23 -3.14
CA THR A 147 4.08 13.61 -2.88
C THR A 147 3.14 12.42 -2.97
N THR A 148 1.97 12.52 -2.36
CA THR A 148 0.83 11.61 -2.52
C THR A 148 -0.20 12.12 -3.53
N ASP A 149 0.03 13.28 -4.13
CA ASP A 149 -0.84 13.85 -5.18
C ASP A 149 -0.51 13.25 -6.54
N TYR A 150 -1.20 12.15 -6.87
CA TYR A 150 -1.02 11.45 -8.14
C TYR A 150 -1.52 12.25 -9.36
N ALA A 151 -2.45 13.19 -9.15
CA ALA A 151 -2.90 14.06 -10.24
C ALA A 151 -1.80 15.05 -10.63
N ALA A 152 -1.17 15.68 -9.65
CA ALA A 152 0.00 16.52 -9.86
C ALA A 152 1.15 15.70 -10.47
N ALA A 153 1.43 14.50 -9.98
CA ALA A 153 2.48 13.64 -10.51
C ALA A 153 2.32 13.35 -12.01
N LYS A 154 1.09 13.10 -12.47
CA LYS A 154 0.82 12.91 -13.91
C LYS A 154 0.99 14.19 -14.72
N LEU A 155 0.60 15.34 -14.18
CA LEU A 155 0.82 16.62 -14.85
C LEU A 155 2.31 16.88 -15.03
N PHE A 156 3.13 16.69 -13.99
CA PHE A 156 4.58 16.82 -14.08
C PHE A 156 5.17 15.81 -15.07
N LEU A 157 4.77 14.54 -15.00
CA LEU A 157 5.23 13.51 -15.95
C LEU A 157 4.92 13.88 -17.41
N ASN A 158 3.72 14.38 -17.68
CA ASN A 158 3.30 14.74 -19.03
C ASN A 158 4.04 15.96 -19.57
N SER A 159 4.51 16.87 -18.70
CA SER A 159 5.29 18.06 -19.12
C SER A 159 6.71 17.72 -19.54
N ILE A 160 7.23 16.53 -19.20
CA ILE A 160 8.60 16.12 -19.50
C ILE A 160 8.79 15.93 -21.01
N ASN A 161 9.93 16.47 -21.50
CA ASN A 161 10.40 16.27 -22.86
C ASN A 161 11.94 16.26 -22.89
N THR A 162 12.53 15.80 -23.98
CA THR A 162 13.98 15.64 -24.15
C THR A 162 14.76 16.97 -24.28
N GLN A 163 14.06 18.11 -24.31
CA GLN A 163 14.70 19.44 -24.39
C GLN A 163 14.82 20.12 -23.04
N MET A 164 14.25 19.52 -21.97
CA MET A 164 14.25 20.14 -20.63
C MET A 164 15.63 20.25 -20.02
N VAL A 165 16.50 19.28 -20.27
CA VAL A 165 17.89 19.30 -19.75
C VAL A 165 18.81 19.84 -20.84
N THR A 166 19.47 20.95 -20.53
CA THR A 166 20.33 21.65 -21.50
C THR A 166 21.64 20.89 -21.78
N ASN A 167 22.20 20.25 -20.75
CA ASN A 167 23.41 19.43 -20.86
C ASN A 167 23.09 18.15 -21.62
N LYS A 168 23.71 17.98 -22.78
CA LYS A 168 23.56 16.75 -23.59
C LYS A 168 24.44 15.64 -23.04
N GLY A 169 24.01 14.39 -23.32
CA GLY A 169 24.66 13.17 -22.81
C GLY A 169 23.73 12.44 -21.87
N THR A 170 24.25 11.41 -21.19
CA THR A 170 23.53 10.61 -20.20
C THR A 170 24.46 10.35 -19.02
N ASP A 171 24.07 10.80 -17.84
CA ASP A 171 24.78 10.62 -16.57
C ASP A 171 23.86 9.93 -15.56
N LEU A 172 23.89 8.60 -15.58
CA LEU A 172 23.14 7.77 -14.65
C LEU A 172 23.58 8.01 -13.20
N SER A 173 24.87 8.29 -13.02
CA SER A 173 25.44 8.49 -11.68
C SER A 173 24.89 9.76 -11.04
N ALA A 174 24.81 10.88 -11.78
CA ALA A 174 24.21 12.12 -11.26
C ALA A 174 22.75 11.94 -10.88
N ALA A 175 21.98 11.20 -11.70
CA ALA A 175 20.58 10.90 -11.42
C ALA A 175 20.41 10.05 -10.15
N MET A 176 21.20 8.98 -10.01
CA MET A 176 21.15 8.09 -8.86
C MET A 176 21.58 8.80 -7.58
N SER A 177 22.66 9.56 -7.61
CA SER A 177 23.12 10.34 -6.44
C SER A 177 22.04 11.32 -5.97
N LEU A 178 21.46 12.10 -6.88
CA LEU A 178 20.39 13.04 -6.55
C LEU A 178 19.14 12.33 -5.97
N ALA A 179 18.79 11.17 -6.50
CA ALA A 179 17.66 10.40 -6.01
C ALA A 179 17.92 9.82 -4.62
N LEU A 180 19.13 9.29 -4.37
CA LEU A 180 19.52 8.77 -3.06
C LEU A 180 19.47 9.86 -1.99
N ASP A 181 19.91 11.08 -2.29
CA ASP A 181 19.86 12.22 -1.37
C ASP A 181 18.41 12.64 -1.06
N ASN A 182 17.52 12.58 -2.05
CA ASN A 182 16.13 13.01 -1.89
C ASN A 182 15.21 11.94 -1.24
N ILE A 183 15.57 10.65 -1.34
CA ILE A 183 14.80 9.55 -0.73
C ILE A 183 15.27 9.21 0.69
N ALA A 184 16.41 9.74 1.11
CA ALA A 184 17.07 9.47 2.40
C ALA A 184 16.32 10.08 3.61
N SER A 185 14.99 10.01 3.67
CA SER A 185 14.24 10.40 4.86
C SER A 185 14.34 9.31 5.94
N GLU A 186 14.40 9.72 7.22
CA GLU A 186 14.53 8.84 8.40
C GLU A 186 13.28 7.97 8.73
N ASN A 187 12.38 7.76 7.78
CA ASN A 187 11.18 6.96 8.01
C ASN A 187 11.43 5.48 7.67
N ASP A 188 10.76 4.59 8.40
CA ASP A 188 10.82 3.13 8.24
C ASP A 188 10.08 2.60 6.98
N LYS A 189 9.79 3.45 6.01
CA LYS A 189 9.11 3.06 4.77
C LYS A 189 10.07 2.33 3.84
N TYR A 190 9.52 1.41 3.04
CA TYR A 190 10.25 0.88 1.90
C TYR A 190 10.58 1.98 0.91
N LYS A 191 11.79 1.94 0.36
CA LYS A 191 12.31 2.94 -0.56
C LYS A 191 12.67 2.28 -1.88
N VAL A 192 12.09 2.78 -2.95
CA VAL A 192 12.24 2.22 -4.29
C VAL A 192 12.64 3.32 -5.27
N LEU A 193 13.68 3.06 -6.05
CA LEU A 193 14.01 3.86 -7.22
C LEU A 193 13.59 3.10 -8.48
N ILE A 194 13.04 3.83 -9.46
CA ILE A 194 12.68 3.29 -10.76
C ILE A 194 13.49 4.07 -11.80
N LEU A 195 14.56 3.46 -12.28
CA LEU A 195 15.43 4.04 -13.31
C LEU A 195 14.90 3.68 -14.69
N VAL A 196 14.58 4.68 -15.49
CA VAL A 196 14.01 4.55 -16.84
C VAL A 196 14.96 5.20 -17.84
N SER A 197 15.63 4.39 -18.64
CA SER A 197 16.66 4.84 -19.58
C SER A 197 16.83 3.80 -20.71
N ASP A 198 17.54 4.14 -21.76
CA ASP A 198 18.06 3.17 -22.72
C ASP A 198 19.41 2.56 -22.30
N GLY A 199 19.92 2.93 -21.13
CA GLY A 199 21.13 2.36 -20.56
C GLY A 199 22.45 2.88 -21.13
N GLU A 200 22.43 3.96 -21.94
CA GLU A 200 23.65 4.67 -22.28
C GLU A 200 24.20 5.38 -21.02
N ASP A 201 25.44 5.09 -20.63
CA ASP A 201 26.12 5.74 -19.49
C ASP A 201 27.52 6.21 -19.90
N HIS A 202 27.78 7.47 -19.69
CA HIS A 202 29.08 8.10 -20.08
C HIS A 202 30.04 8.28 -18.91
N GLN A 203 29.59 8.08 -17.65
CA GLN A 203 30.40 8.37 -16.45
C GLN A 203 30.92 7.11 -15.73
N GLY A 204 30.26 5.95 -15.88
CA GLY A 204 30.73 4.66 -15.38
C GLY A 204 30.65 4.42 -13.86
N LYS A 205 30.05 5.32 -13.06
CA LYS A 205 29.95 5.17 -11.60
C LYS A 205 28.61 4.63 -11.11
N ALA A 206 27.70 4.28 -12.01
CA ALA A 206 26.35 3.87 -11.66
C ALA A 206 26.33 2.59 -10.80
N LEU A 207 27.27 1.66 -11.01
CA LEU A 207 27.34 0.41 -10.22
C LEU A 207 27.80 0.65 -8.78
N GLU A 208 28.71 1.63 -8.54
CA GLU A 208 29.13 2.01 -7.19
C GLU A 208 27.94 2.59 -6.40
N LEU A 209 27.14 3.44 -7.05
CA LEU A 209 25.94 4.02 -6.46
C LEU A 209 24.83 2.98 -6.25
N ALA A 210 24.75 1.94 -7.08
CA ALA A 210 23.86 0.81 -6.85
C ALA A 210 24.26 0.03 -5.59
N ALA A 211 25.55 -0.18 -5.33
CA ALA A 211 26.02 -0.78 -4.09
C ALA A 211 25.69 0.10 -2.87
N GLU A 212 25.89 1.42 -2.96
CA GLU A 212 25.50 2.36 -1.92
C GLU A 212 23.98 2.33 -1.65
N ALA A 213 23.14 2.25 -2.69
CA ALA A 213 21.70 2.13 -2.56
C ALA A 213 21.32 0.85 -1.78
N LYS A 214 21.97 -0.26 -2.08
CA LYS A 214 21.78 -1.52 -1.36
C LYS A 214 22.11 -1.39 0.13
N ASP A 215 23.22 -0.76 0.47
CA ASP A 215 23.62 -0.54 1.87
C ASP A 215 22.61 0.33 2.62
N LYS A 216 21.96 1.26 1.92
CA LYS A 216 20.87 2.11 2.42
C LYS A 216 19.49 1.41 2.39
N ARG A 217 19.41 0.13 2.02
CA ARG A 217 18.18 -0.65 1.86
C ARG A 217 17.20 -0.02 0.86
N ILE A 218 17.73 0.52 -0.23
CA ILE A 218 16.94 1.09 -1.33
C ILE A 218 17.00 0.11 -2.49
N THR A 219 15.83 -0.34 -2.95
CA THR A 219 15.71 -1.23 -4.12
C THR A 219 15.64 -0.38 -5.40
N ILE A 220 16.42 -0.74 -6.43
CA ILE A 220 16.39 -0.07 -7.72
C ILE A 220 15.82 -1.04 -8.77
N HIS A 221 14.65 -0.72 -9.30
CA HIS A 221 14.14 -1.38 -10.49
C HIS A 221 14.56 -0.58 -11.71
N THR A 222 14.87 -1.26 -12.80
CA THR A 222 15.30 -0.62 -14.03
C THR A 222 14.39 -0.96 -15.20
N LEU A 223 13.97 0.06 -15.95
CA LEU A 223 13.17 -0.06 -17.16
C LEU A 223 14.04 0.35 -18.36
N GLY A 224 14.47 -0.65 -19.12
CA GLY A 224 15.22 -0.41 -20.37
C GLY A 224 14.25 -0.12 -21.52
N VAL A 225 14.25 1.12 -22.03
CA VAL A 225 13.30 1.54 -23.08
C VAL A 225 13.99 1.53 -24.43
N GLY A 226 13.57 0.66 -25.31
CA GLY A 226 14.15 0.51 -26.64
C GLY A 226 14.21 -0.93 -27.09
N THR A 227 14.70 -1.11 -28.32
CA THR A 227 14.91 -2.43 -28.90
C THR A 227 16.40 -2.73 -29.07
N PRO A 228 16.82 -4.00 -29.08
CA PRO A 228 18.21 -4.38 -29.39
C PRO A 228 18.64 -4.00 -30.80
N ALA A 229 17.68 -3.92 -31.74
CA ALA A 229 17.97 -3.48 -33.13
C ALA A 229 18.23 -1.97 -33.19
N GLY A 230 17.71 -1.25 -32.20
CA GLY A 230 17.81 0.20 -32.12
C GLY A 230 16.97 0.92 -33.15
N GLY A 231 17.06 2.25 -33.13
CA GLY A 231 16.36 3.10 -34.09
C GLY A 231 16.99 4.46 -34.29
N PRO A 232 16.63 5.14 -35.38
CA PRO A 232 17.13 6.48 -35.66
C PRO A 232 16.44 7.50 -34.76
N ILE A 233 17.12 8.60 -34.48
CA ILE A 233 16.63 9.73 -33.70
C ILE A 233 16.02 10.75 -34.68
N PRO A 234 14.72 11.04 -34.60
CA PRO A 234 14.10 12.06 -35.44
C PRO A 234 14.52 13.45 -35.00
N VAL A 235 14.71 14.33 -35.94
CA VAL A 235 14.93 15.77 -35.73
C VAL A 235 13.99 16.52 -36.70
N PHE A 236 13.49 17.66 -36.25
CA PHE A 236 12.61 18.50 -37.11
C PHE A 236 13.37 19.76 -37.47
N ASP A 237 13.31 20.11 -38.77
CA ASP A 237 13.85 21.36 -39.21
C ASP A 237 12.92 22.55 -38.83
N LYS A 238 13.37 23.79 -39.13
CA LYS A 238 12.59 25.00 -38.81
C LYS A 238 11.28 25.09 -39.57
N GLN A 239 11.12 24.30 -40.65
CA GLN A 239 9.91 24.19 -41.46
C GLN A 239 8.99 23.05 -41.04
N GLY A 240 9.40 22.25 -40.01
CA GLY A 240 8.61 21.11 -39.49
C GLY A 240 8.83 19.81 -40.29
N ASN A 241 9.77 19.75 -41.23
CA ASN A 241 10.05 18.53 -41.95
C ASN A 241 10.84 17.59 -41.07
N GLN A 242 10.45 16.33 -41.04
CA GLN A 242 11.14 15.28 -40.29
C GLN A 242 12.42 14.83 -41.02
N ALA A 243 13.52 14.88 -40.34
CA ALA A 243 14.80 14.28 -40.73
C ALA A 243 15.32 13.38 -39.64
N PHE A 244 16.45 12.72 -39.83
CA PHE A 244 17.11 11.93 -38.78
C PHE A 244 18.44 12.58 -38.44
N LYS A 245 18.78 12.49 -37.15
CA LYS A 245 20.07 12.98 -36.61
C LYS A 245 21.22 12.30 -37.34
N LYS A 246 22.19 13.10 -37.80
CA LYS A 246 23.40 12.63 -38.51
C LYS A 246 24.61 12.93 -37.68
N ASP A 247 25.60 12.07 -37.78
CA ASP A 247 26.93 12.29 -37.24
C ASP A 247 27.74 13.28 -38.10
N ASN A 248 28.99 13.56 -37.68
CA ASN A 248 29.89 14.45 -38.41
C ASN A 248 30.26 13.93 -39.83
N SER A 249 30.04 12.64 -40.08
CA SER A 249 30.30 12.01 -41.39
C SER A 249 29.04 11.99 -42.30
N GLY A 250 27.92 12.51 -41.80
CA GLY A 250 26.63 12.52 -42.52
C GLY A 250 25.83 11.20 -42.43
N LYS A 251 26.31 10.23 -41.66
CA LYS A 251 25.58 8.95 -41.42
C LYS A 251 24.51 9.15 -40.38
N ILE A 252 23.35 8.49 -40.53
CA ILE A 252 22.26 8.52 -39.58
C ILE A 252 22.72 7.88 -38.28
N VAL A 253 22.51 8.60 -37.16
CA VAL A 253 22.79 8.11 -35.80
C VAL A 253 21.66 7.17 -35.39
N THR A 254 22.01 5.93 -35.05
CA THR A 254 21.11 4.95 -34.46
C THR A 254 21.54 4.71 -33.01
N THR A 255 20.59 4.62 -32.10
CA THR A 255 20.82 4.27 -30.68
C THR A 255 20.16 2.95 -30.38
N MET A 256 20.79 2.12 -29.55
CA MET A 256 20.31 0.79 -29.12
C MET A 256 20.18 0.80 -27.60
N VAL A 257 19.31 -0.06 -27.06
CA VAL A 257 19.22 -0.23 -25.62
C VAL A 257 20.44 -1.03 -25.10
N ASN A 258 21.03 -0.55 -24.00
CA ASN A 258 22.08 -1.27 -23.30
C ASN A 258 21.51 -1.96 -22.04
N ASP A 259 21.04 -3.18 -22.21
CA ASP A 259 20.44 -3.96 -21.14
C ASP A 259 21.44 -4.33 -20.03
N GLY A 260 22.72 -4.43 -20.36
CA GLY A 260 23.75 -4.96 -19.45
C GLY A 260 23.85 -4.18 -18.17
N ILE A 261 24.10 -2.86 -18.25
CA ILE A 261 24.27 -2.00 -17.09
C ILE A 261 22.96 -1.87 -16.28
N LEU A 262 21.80 -1.78 -16.95
CA LEU A 262 20.51 -1.67 -16.29
C LEU A 262 20.18 -2.94 -15.49
N ASN A 263 20.46 -4.11 -16.08
CA ASN A 263 20.26 -5.40 -15.40
C ASN A 263 21.18 -5.54 -14.19
N GLU A 264 22.44 -5.13 -14.33
CA GLU A 264 23.42 -5.22 -13.24
C GLU A 264 23.07 -4.33 -12.07
N ILE A 265 22.63 -3.07 -12.30
CA ILE A 265 22.12 -2.15 -11.27
C ILE A 265 20.94 -2.79 -10.52
N ALA A 266 19.97 -3.34 -11.25
CA ALA A 266 18.83 -4.00 -10.63
C ALA A 266 19.25 -5.19 -9.77
N MET A 267 20.12 -6.06 -10.28
CA MET A 267 20.60 -7.24 -9.56
C MET A 267 21.36 -6.90 -8.27
N ILE A 268 22.20 -5.87 -8.27
CA ILE A 268 22.97 -5.44 -7.09
C ILE A 268 22.02 -5.09 -5.95
N THR A 269 20.91 -4.40 -6.24
CA THR A 269 19.98 -3.87 -5.23
C THR A 269 18.82 -4.82 -4.91
N GLY A 270 18.74 -6.00 -5.58
CA GLY A 270 17.63 -6.94 -5.44
C GLY A 270 16.37 -6.53 -6.19
N GLY A 271 16.47 -5.56 -7.09
CA GLY A 271 15.37 -5.13 -7.95
C GLY A 271 15.22 -5.97 -9.21
N LYS A 272 14.35 -5.54 -10.13
CA LYS A 272 14.09 -6.19 -11.42
C LYS A 272 14.43 -5.29 -12.58
N TYR A 273 15.04 -5.87 -13.60
CA TYR A 273 15.16 -5.28 -14.92
C TYR A 273 13.96 -5.66 -15.77
N ILE A 274 13.36 -4.69 -16.45
CA ILE A 274 12.22 -4.90 -17.35
C ILE A 274 12.50 -4.14 -18.65
N ARG A 275 12.44 -4.84 -19.78
CA ARG A 275 12.54 -4.20 -21.09
C ARG A 275 11.17 -3.71 -21.53
N VAL A 276 11.12 -2.43 -21.91
CA VAL A 276 9.94 -1.75 -22.40
C VAL A 276 10.05 -1.57 -23.93
N GLU A 277 9.32 -2.39 -24.64
CA GLU A 277 9.19 -2.34 -26.11
C GLU A 277 7.75 -1.98 -26.50
N ASN A 278 7.31 -2.42 -27.67
CA ASN A 278 5.94 -2.19 -28.15
C ASN A 278 4.87 -3.08 -27.49
N GLN A 279 5.26 -3.90 -26.50
CA GLN A 279 4.33 -4.77 -25.78
C GLN A 279 3.32 -3.98 -24.95
N ALA A 280 2.12 -4.52 -24.82
CA ALA A 280 1.15 -4.03 -23.86
C ALA A 280 1.51 -4.57 -22.45
N ASN A 281 1.46 -3.70 -21.42
CA ASN A 281 1.67 -4.11 -20.01
C ASN A 281 3.10 -4.56 -19.64
N ALA A 282 4.10 -3.83 -20.12
CA ALA A 282 5.50 -4.13 -19.76
C ALA A 282 5.76 -4.07 -18.25
N ILE A 283 5.13 -3.14 -17.53
CA ILE A 283 5.35 -2.90 -16.08
C ILE A 283 4.55 -3.82 -15.14
N GLY A 284 3.77 -4.79 -15.66
CA GLY A 284 2.99 -5.70 -14.82
C GLY A 284 3.79 -6.38 -13.69
N PRO A 285 4.98 -6.93 -13.96
CA PRO A 285 5.84 -7.52 -12.94
C PRO A 285 6.30 -6.55 -11.86
N LEU A 286 6.48 -5.26 -12.20
CA LEU A 286 6.86 -4.22 -11.24
C LEU A 286 5.68 -3.86 -10.33
N LEU A 287 4.48 -3.73 -10.91
CA LEU A 287 3.27 -3.45 -10.13
C LEU A 287 3.00 -4.52 -9.08
N SER A 288 3.10 -5.80 -9.46
CA SER A 288 2.90 -6.91 -8.51
C SER A 288 3.93 -6.93 -7.39
N GLU A 289 5.13 -6.42 -7.61
CA GLU A 289 6.15 -6.35 -6.58
C GLU A 289 5.90 -5.19 -5.60
N LEU A 290 5.56 -4.02 -6.11
CA LEU A 290 5.20 -2.87 -5.27
C LEU A 290 3.94 -3.12 -4.43
N GLU A 291 3.00 -3.93 -4.93
CA GLU A 291 1.82 -4.33 -4.16
C GLU A 291 2.14 -5.28 -3.00
N ASN A 292 3.24 -6.02 -3.08
CA ASN A 292 3.67 -6.99 -2.06
C ASN A 292 4.62 -6.40 -1.00
N MET A 293 5.08 -5.14 -1.17
CA MET A 293 5.88 -4.40 -0.20
C MET A 293 4.98 -3.64 0.79
#